data_81850ab156cfb02398b3fad8be5d46ca
#
_entry.id   81850ab156cfb02398b3fad8be5d46ca
#
_cell.length_a   1.000
_cell.length_b   1.000
_cell.length_c   1.000
_cell.angle_alpha   90.00
_cell.angle_beta   90.00
_cell.angle_gamma   90.00
#
_symmetry.space_group_name_H-M   'P 1'
#
loop_
_entity.id
_entity.type
_entity.pdbx_description
1 polymer ?
#
loop_
_entity_poly.entity_id
_entity_poly.type
_entity_poly.pdbx_seq_one_letter_code
_entity_poly.pdbx_strand_id
1 'polypeptide(L)'
;MEKIFLIGGNGFIGKNLVNYLSGRYDIFVIDKFIDVNYFLERPAIKTLKIDLVEQKVPEDYPLPDYIINLASIVTAERDISLFDGLISSNLKVLLNLYNRFKDCSQLKLFIQFGSSEEYGNEGVPFIETIREVPNSPYALVKQLTVNTALMLHNNYGFPVMVVRPGNLFGPYQSASKFIPYIITQLKENKQLD
;
A
#
# COMPACT_ATOMS: atom_id res chain seq x y z
N MET A 1 -8.10 -21.06 -7.67
CA MET A 1 -7.97 -19.64 -8.11
C MET A 1 -6.56 -19.17 -7.78
N GLU A 2 -6.05 -18.20 -8.54
CA GLU A 2 -4.77 -17.56 -8.23
C GLU A 2 -4.88 -16.78 -6.92
N LYS A 3 -3.78 -16.76 -6.17
CA LYS A 3 -3.73 -16.18 -4.82
C LYS A 3 -3.16 -14.77 -4.88
N ILE A 4 -3.88 -13.82 -4.31
CA ILE A 4 -3.42 -12.44 -4.15
C ILE A 4 -3.19 -12.14 -2.66
N PHE A 5 -1.99 -11.64 -2.33
CA PHE A 5 -1.70 -11.08 -1.03
C PHE A 5 -1.88 -9.56 -1.09
N LEU A 6 -2.78 -9.04 -0.27
CA LEU A 6 -2.99 -7.60 -0.06
C LEU A 6 -2.30 -7.20 1.25
N ILE A 7 -1.11 -6.66 1.15
CA ILE A 7 -0.33 -6.15 2.29
C ILE A 7 -0.84 -4.74 2.62
N GLY A 8 -1.24 -4.50 3.88
CA GLY A 8 -1.97 -3.28 4.23
C GLY A 8 -3.42 -3.31 3.72
N GLY A 9 -3.97 -4.51 3.50
CA GLY A 9 -5.27 -4.71 2.86
C GLY A 9 -6.48 -4.34 3.72
N ASN A 10 -6.30 -4.06 5.01
CA ASN A 10 -7.35 -3.52 5.87
C ASN A 10 -7.60 -2.01 5.68
N GLY A 11 -6.70 -1.33 4.99
CA GLY A 11 -6.81 0.10 4.69
C GLY A 11 -7.84 0.44 3.62
N PHE A 12 -7.97 1.74 3.32
CA PHE A 12 -8.90 2.29 2.33
C PHE A 12 -8.79 1.62 0.96
N ILE A 13 -7.61 1.62 0.37
CA ILE A 13 -7.39 1.03 -0.97
C ILE A 13 -7.60 -0.49 -0.90
N GLY A 14 -7.10 -1.14 0.15
CA GLY A 14 -7.20 -2.58 0.34
C GLY A 14 -8.64 -3.09 0.38
N LYS A 15 -9.52 -2.44 1.15
CA LYS A 15 -10.94 -2.79 1.21
C LYS A 15 -11.65 -2.63 -0.14
N ASN A 16 -11.31 -1.60 -0.92
CA ASN A 16 -11.83 -1.45 -2.27
C ASN A 16 -11.34 -2.56 -3.21
N LEU A 17 -10.06 -2.94 -3.12
CA LEU A 17 -9.51 -4.06 -3.89
C LEU A 17 -10.12 -5.41 -3.47
N VAL A 18 -10.35 -5.63 -2.16
CA VAL A 18 -11.08 -6.81 -1.68
C VAL A 18 -12.44 -6.92 -2.37
N ASN A 19 -13.23 -5.84 -2.40
CA ASN A 19 -14.55 -5.86 -3.04
C ASN A 19 -14.47 -6.10 -4.55
N TYR A 20 -13.48 -5.49 -5.22
CA TYR A 20 -13.33 -5.60 -6.67
C TYR A 20 -12.81 -6.98 -7.14
N LEU A 21 -11.90 -7.58 -6.36
CA LEU A 21 -11.21 -8.81 -6.71
C LEU A 21 -11.91 -10.08 -6.19
N SER A 22 -12.84 -9.92 -5.24
CA SER A 22 -13.62 -11.03 -4.69
C SER A 22 -14.33 -11.83 -5.78
N GLY A 23 -14.32 -13.16 -5.64
CA GLY A 23 -14.90 -14.09 -6.61
C GLY A 23 -14.03 -14.37 -7.85
N ARG A 24 -12.94 -13.59 -8.06
CA ARG A 24 -11.98 -13.81 -9.17
C ARG A 24 -10.67 -14.42 -8.69
N TYR A 25 -10.29 -14.11 -7.46
CA TYR A 25 -9.02 -14.52 -6.84
C TYR A 25 -9.24 -15.05 -5.42
N ASP A 26 -8.29 -15.85 -4.96
CA ASP A 26 -8.19 -16.29 -3.57
C ASP A 26 -7.42 -15.22 -2.79
N ILE A 27 -8.14 -14.38 -2.02
CA ILE A 27 -7.58 -13.17 -1.43
C ILE A 27 -7.11 -13.42 0.00
N PHE A 28 -5.88 -12.98 0.29
CA PHE A 28 -5.24 -13.00 1.61
C PHE A 28 -4.90 -11.56 2.02
N VAL A 29 -5.59 -11.05 3.00
CA VAL A 29 -5.31 -9.73 3.60
C VAL A 29 -4.31 -9.89 4.72
N ILE A 30 -3.18 -9.22 4.61
CA ILE A 30 -2.08 -9.24 5.60
C ILE A 30 -1.91 -7.81 6.11
N ASP A 31 -2.21 -7.60 7.39
CA ASP A 31 -2.19 -6.27 8.00
C ASP A 31 -1.92 -6.37 9.51
N LYS A 32 -1.35 -5.31 10.10
CA LYS A 32 -1.18 -5.21 11.55
C LYS A 32 -2.50 -5.00 12.30
N PHE A 33 -3.50 -4.45 11.62
CA PHE A 33 -4.86 -4.29 12.13
C PHE A 33 -5.84 -5.00 11.19
N ILE A 34 -6.81 -5.71 11.78
CA ILE A 34 -7.88 -6.37 11.03
C ILE A 34 -9.23 -5.88 11.56
N ASP A 35 -10.02 -5.29 10.68
CA ASP A 35 -11.41 -4.93 10.96
C ASP A 35 -12.27 -6.20 10.93
N VAL A 36 -12.44 -6.80 12.11
CA VAL A 36 -13.15 -8.08 12.27
C VAL A 36 -14.56 -8.00 11.69
N ASN A 37 -15.29 -6.91 11.93
CA ASN A 37 -16.66 -6.77 11.45
C ASN A 37 -16.73 -6.75 9.91
N TYR A 38 -15.83 -6.01 9.27
CA TYR A 38 -15.75 -5.98 7.81
C TYR A 38 -15.48 -7.35 7.20
N PHE A 39 -14.58 -8.14 7.79
CA PHE A 39 -14.20 -9.44 7.25
C PHE A 39 -15.12 -10.58 7.66
N LEU A 40 -15.88 -10.49 8.77
CA LEU A 40 -16.92 -11.44 9.13
C LEU A 40 -18.01 -11.56 8.04
N GLU A 41 -18.33 -10.45 7.38
CA GLU A 41 -19.28 -10.44 6.25
C GLU A 41 -18.69 -11.01 4.95
N ARG A 42 -17.40 -11.36 4.94
CA ARG A 42 -16.63 -11.80 3.77
C ARG A 42 -15.82 -13.07 4.07
N PRO A 43 -16.48 -14.19 4.43
CA PRO A 43 -15.79 -15.39 4.93
C PRO A 43 -14.83 -16.05 3.93
N ALA A 44 -14.95 -15.73 2.65
CA ALA A 44 -14.02 -16.19 1.62
C ALA A 44 -12.65 -15.47 1.67
N ILE A 45 -12.57 -14.31 2.34
CA ILE A 45 -11.33 -13.55 2.47
C ILE A 45 -10.55 -14.08 3.67
N LYS A 46 -9.32 -14.50 3.44
CA LYS A 46 -8.41 -14.97 4.48
C LYS A 46 -7.64 -13.79 5.06
N THR A 47 -7.54 -13.71 6.37
CA THR A 47 -6.84 -12.62 7.05
C THR A 47 -5.69 -13.13 7.88
N LEU A 48 -4.55 -12.41 7.85
CA LEU A 48 -3.42 -12.62 8.74
C LEU A 48 -3.10 -11.30 9.45
N LYS A 49 -3.32 -11.28 10.77
CA LYS A 49 -2.94 -10.13 11.60
C LYS A 49 -1.47 -10.25 11.99
N ILE A 50 -0.62 -9.41 11.41
CA ILE A 50 0.82 -9.41 11.64
C ILE A 50 1.43 -8.03 11.37
N ASP A 51 2.37 -7.59 12.19
CA ASP A 51 3.17 -6.40 11.91
C ASP A 51 4.44 -6.79 11.14
N LEU A 52 4.44 -6.50 9.84
CA LEU A 52 5.57 -6.82 8.96
C LEU A 52 6.82 -5.94 9.19
N VAL A 53 6.75 -4.94 10.06
CA VAL A 53 7.93 -4.23 10.54
C VAL A 53 8.74 -5.11 11.48
N GLU A 54 8.07 -5.87 12.35
CA GLU A 54 8.69 -6.67 13.40
C GLU A 54 8.74 -8.17 13.08
N GLN A 55 7.85 -8.64 12.22
CA GLN A 55 7.64 -10.06 11.96
C GLN A 55 7.72 -10.36 10.46
N LYS A 56 7.91 -11.61 10.11
CA LYS A 56 7.86 -12.10 8.72
C LYS A 56 6.59 -12.90 8.49
N VAL A 57 6.10 -12.92 7.24
CA VAL A 57 5.06 -13.88 6.85
C VAL A 57 5.55 -15.29 7.15
N PRO A 58 4.79 -16.13 7.89
CA PRO A 58 5.21 -17.47 8.26
C PRO A 58 5.60 -18.32 7.04
N GLU A 59 6.56 -19.24 7.22
CA GLU A 59 7.05 -20.06 6.11
C GLU A 59 6.03 -21.09 5.64
N ASP A 60 5.18 -21.56 6.53
CA ASP A 60 4.05 -22.47 6.26
C ASP A 60 2.81 -21.76 5.69
N TYR A 61 2.85 -20.41 5.61
CA TYR A 61 1.76 -19.65 4.99
C TYR A 61 1.73 -19.86 3.47
N PRO A 62 0.56 -19.90 2.82
CA PRO A 62 0.45 -20.13 1.38
C PRO A 62 1.35 -19.23 0.55
N LEU A 63 1.84 -19.73 -0.59
CA LEU A 63 2.61 -18.91 -1.54
C LEU A 63 1.66 -18.12 -2.44
N PRO A 64 1.93 -16.84 -2.70
CA PRO A 64 1.11 -15.99 -3.57
C PRO A 64 1.50 -16.11 -5.05
N ASP A 65 0.51 -15.92 -5.93
CA ASP A 65 0.74 -15.61 -7.36
C ASP A 65 0.99 -14.11 -7.56
N TYR A 66 0.34 -13.26 -6.74
CA TYR A 66 0.45 -11.80 -6.79
C TYR A 66 0.57 -11.22 -5.40
N ILE A 67 1.40 -10.19 -5.25
CA ILE A 67 1.48 -9.38 -4.03
C ILE A 67 1.17 -7.94 -4.40
N ILE A 68 0.26 -7.30 -3.67
CA ILE A 68 -0.01 -5.86 -3.77
C ILE A 68 0.38 -5.24 -2.44
N ASN A 69 1.49 -4.50 -2.43
CA ASN A 69 1.99 -3.85 -1.22
C ASN A 69 1.44 -2.43 -1.09
N LEU A 70 0.41 -2.30 -0.24
CA LEU A 70 -0.24 -1.04 0.14
C LEU A 70 0.23 -0.54 1.51
N ALA A 71 1.05 -1.33 2.24
CA ALA A 71 1.48 -0.99 3.58
C ALA A 71 2.26 0.33 3.58
N SER A 72 1.76 1.29 4.31
CA SER A 72 2.37 2.61 4.45
C SER A 72 1.67 3.41 5.55
N ILE A 73 2.42 4.23 6.27
CA ILE A 73 1.87 5.37 7.00
C ILE A 73 1.69 6.50 5.98
N VAL A 74 0.46 6.98 5.81
CA VAL A 74 0.14 8.09 4.90
C VAL A 74 -0.12 9.34 5.71
N THR A 75 0.74 10.35 5.56
CA THR A 75 0.64 11.61 6.29
C THR A 75 0.94 12.80 5.37
N ALA A 76 0.28 13.93 5.62
CA ALA A 76 0.60 15.22 5.01
C ALA A 76 1.55 16.05 5.89
N GLU A 77 1.89 15.57 7.09
CA GLU A 77 2.79 16.24 8.00
C GLU A 77 4.22 16.25 7.44
N ARG A 78 4.93 17.33 7.71
CA ARG A 78 6.30 17.56 7.20
C ARG A 78 7.35 17.47 8.29
N ASP A 79 6.98 16.99 9.49
CA ASP A 79 7.90 16.83 10.61
C ASP A 79 8.91 15.71 10.31
N ILE A 80 10.19 16.07 10.42
CA ILE A 80 11.30 15.13 10.18
C ILE A 80 11.33 13.99 11.21
N SER A 81 10.76 14.16 12.40
CA SER A 81 10.66 13.11 13.42
C SER A 81 9.86 11.89 12.97
N LEU A 82 9.01 12.04 11.93
CA LEU A 82 8.25 10.94 11.35
C LEU A 82 9.11 9.98 10.51
N PHE A 83 10.35 10.37 10.18
CA PHE A 83 11.15 9.69 9.17
C PHE A 83 11.40 8.21 9.50
N ASP A 84 11.77 7.90 10.75
CA ASP A 84 12.05 6.52 11.18
C ASP A 84 10.82 5.61 11.05
N GLY A 85 9.66 6.11 11.47
CA GLY A 85 8.40 5.38 11.33
C GLY A 85 8.00 5.16 9.87
N LEU A 86 8.24 6.14 9.01
CA LEU A 86 7.98 6.08 7.59
C LEU A 86 8.91 5.07 6.89
N ILE A 87 10.22 5.09 7.20
CA ILE A 87 11.17 4.09 6.69
C ILE A 87 10.73 2.69 7.10
N SER A 88 10.43 2.50 8.38
CA SER A 88 10.02 1.20 8.89
C SER A 88 8.77 0.67 8.21
N SER A 89 7.72 1.49 8.09
CA SER A 89 6.44 1.07 7.51
C SER A 89 6.45 0.90 5.99
N ASN A 90 7.45 1.38 5.29
CA ASN A 90 7.57 1.28 3.84
C ASN A 90 8.75 0.41 3.42
N LEU A 91 9.98 0.89 3.67
CA LEU A 91 11.20 0.22 3.18
C LEU A 91 11.46 -1.10 3.89
N LYS A 92 11.38 -1.15 5.23
CA LYS A 92 11.62 -2.39 5.99
C LYS A 92 10.57 -3.46 5.63
N VAL A 93 9.31 -3.06 5.46
CA VAL A 93 8.25 -3.98 4.99
C VAL A 93 8.54 -4.53 3.60
N LEU A 94 8.95 -3.67 2.64
CA LEU A 94 9.36 -4.13 1.31
C LEU A 94 10.49 -5.16 1.37
N LEU A 95 11.54 -4.88 2.16
CA LEU A 95 12.69 -5.78 2.29
C LEU A 95 12.32 -7.10 2.98
N ASN A 96 11.43 -7.08 3.97
CA ASN A 96 10.93 -8.29 4.62
C ASN A 96 10.11 -9.15 3.64
N LEU A 97 9.28 -8.54 2.80
CA LEU A 97 8.53 -9.23 1.75
C LEU A 97 9.46 -9.80 0.67
N TYR A 98 10.44 -9.01 0.22
CA TYR A 98 11.45 -9.49 -0.72
C TYR A 98 12.20 -10.71 -0.18
N ASN A 99 12.73 -10.61 1.04
CA ASN A 99 13.48 -11.73 1.67
C ASN A 99 12.62 -12.98 1.83
N ARG A 100 11.31 -12.84 2.02
CA ARG A 100 10.38 -13.98 2.16
C ARG A 100 10.02 -14.59 0.81
N PHE A 101 9.96 -13.81 -0.26
CA PHE A 101 9.39 -14.27 -1.54
C PHE A 101 10.35 -14.22 -2.73
N LYS A 102 11.62 -13.81 -2.56
CA LYS A 102 12.62 -13.71 -3.64
C LYS A 102 12.83 -15.02 -4.39
N ASP A 103 12.70 -16.17 -3.72
CA ASP A 103 12.87 -17.50 -4.29
C ASP A 103 11.52 -18.17 -4.61
N CYS A 104 10.40 -17.43 -4.56
CA CYS A 104 9.07 -17.94 -4.85
C CYS A 104 8.83 -18.01 -6.36
N SER A 105 9.04 -19.17 -6.98
CA SER A 105 8.83 -19.39 -8.41
C SER A 105 7.38 -19.22 -8.87
N GLN A 106 6.41 -19.29 -7.95
CA GLN A 106 4.99 -19.07 -8.22
C GLN A 106 4.65 -17.58 -8.34
N LEU A 107 5.45 -16.67 -7.75
CA LEU A 107 5.18 -15.24 -7.75
C LEU A 107 5.33 -14.66 -9.16
N LYS A 108 4.21 -14.22 -9.73
CA LYS A 108 4.14 -13.64 -11.08
C LYS A 108 4.37 -12.13 -11.08
N LEU A 109 3.87 -11.44 -10.04
CA LEU A 109 3.98 -9.98 -9.95
C LEU A 109 3.91 -9.48 -8.51
N PHE A 110 4.79 -8.55 -8.19
CA PHE A 110 4.80 -7.76 -6.96
C PHE A 110 4.50 -6.31 -7.31
N ILE A 111 3.35 -5.80 -6.89
CA ILE A 111 2.95 -4.40 -7.12
C ILE A 111 3.33 -3.56 -5.91
N GLN A 112 4.28 -2.65 -6.09
CA GLN A 112 4.67 -1.67 -5.08
C GLN A 112 3.91 -0.35 -5.27
N PHE A 113 3.17 0.07 -4.25
CA PHE A 113 2.53 1.38 -4.26
C PHE A 113 3.52 2.47 -3.83
N GLY A 114 3.80 3.36 -4.76
CA GLY A 114 4.42 4.66 -4.57
C GLY A 114 3.40 5.76 -4.29
N SER A 115 3.73 6.98 -4.72
CA SER A 115 2.86 8.16 -4.61
C SER A 115 3.22 9.19 -5.67
N SER A 116 2.25 9.94 -6.19
CA SER A 116 2.52 11.12 -7.00
C SER A 116 3.29 12.21 -6.26
N GLU A 117 3.29 12.21 -4.93
CA GLU A 117 4.08 13.14 -4.11
C GLU A 117 5.60 12.97 -4.28
N GLU A 118 6.06 11.82 -4.79
CA GLU A 118 7.47 11.60 -5.14
C GLU A 118 7.98 12.64 -6.15
N TYR A 119 7.11 13.14 -7.05
CA TYR A 119 7.47 14.15 -8.05
C TYR A 119 7.61 15.57 -7.46
N GLY A 120 7.10 15.81 -6.26
CA GLY A 120 7.13 17.13 -5.63
C GLY A 120 6.17 18.12 -6.28
N ASN A 121 6.64 19.37 -6.45
CA ASN A 121 5.82 20.48 -6.95
C ASN A 121 6.02 20.78 -8.45
N GLU A 122 6.88 20.07 -9.12
CA GLU A 122 7.29 20.38 -10.48
C GLU A 122 6.83 19.32 -11.48
N GLY A 123 6.83 19.69 -12.77
CA GLY A 123 6.66 18.71 -13.84
C GLY A 123 5.23 18.27 -14.16
N VAL A 124 4.22 19.10 -13.92
CA VAL A 124 2.84 18.79 -14.32
C VAL A 124 2.65 18.92 -15.83
N PRO A 125 2.04 17.93 -16.52
CA PRO A 125 1.53 16.65 -16.00
C PRO A 125 2.66 15.68 -15.61
N PHE A 126 2.43 14.90 -14.53
CA PHE A 126 3.38 13.90 -14.08
C PHE A 126 3.49 12.74 -15.10
N ILE A 127 4.72 12.43 -15.48
CA ILE A 127 5.06 11.25 -16.29
C ILE A 127 6.22 10.51 -15.62
N GLU A 128 6.35 9.22 -15.86
CA GLU A 128 7.29 8.33 -15.15
C GLU A 128 8.78 8.67 -15.40
N THR A 129 9.07 9.45 -16.44
CA THR A 129 10.45 9.87 -16.81
C THR A 129 10.88 11.17 -16.14
N ILE A 130 9.98 11.86 -15.43
CA ILE A 130 10.35 13.06 -14.67
C ILE A 130 11.20 12.64 -13.46
N ARG A 131 12.26 13.40 -13.22
CA ARG A 131 13.07 13.24 -12.01
C ARG A 131 12.22 13.61 -10.78
N GLU A 132 12.15 12.70 -9.83
CA GLU A 132 11.46 12.93 -8.56
C GLU A 132 12.22 13.97 -7.72
N VAL A 133 11.46 14.92 -7.16
CA VAL A 133 11.96 15.97 -6.25
C VAL A 133 11.06 16.01 -5.00
N PRO A 134 11.16 15.01 -4.12
CA PRO A 134 10.29 14.91 -2.96
C PRO A 134 10.47 16.09 -2.01
N ASN A 135 9.37 16.64 -1.51
CA ASN A 135 9.34 17.82 -0.66
C ASN A 135 8.81 17.58 0.76
N SER A 136 8.67 16.31 1.15
CA SER A 136 8.26 15.88 2.49
C SER A 136 8.97 14.58 2.90
N PRO A 137 9.06 14.26 4.21
CA PRO A 137 9.57 12.97 4.67
C PRO A 137 8.83 11.79 4.05
N TYR A 138 7.50 11.88 3.95
CA TYR A 138 6.67 10.86 3.30
C TYR A 138 7.04 10.66 1.83
N ALA A 139 7.09 11.74 1.06
CA ALA A 139 7.44 11.68 -0.37
C ALA A 139 8.83 11.08 -0.60
N LEU A 140 9.82 11.49 0.22
CA LEU A 140 11.19 10.97 0.13
C LEU A 140 11.25 9.48 0.45
N VAL A 141 10.53 9.00 1.49
CA VAL A 141 10.52 7.58 1.83
C VAL A 141 9.78 6.77 0.77
N LYS A 142 8.73 7.31 0.15
CA LYS A 142 8.05 6.67 -0.98
C LYS A 142 9.01 6.51 -2.16
N GLN A 143 9.71 7.57 -2.56
CA GLN A 143 10.73 7.54 -3.61
C GLN A 143 11.83 6.50 -3.30
N LEU A 144 12.37 6.50 -2.07
CA LEU A 144 13.38 5.53 -1.64
C LEU A 144 12.86 4.09 -1.77
N THR A 145 11.63 3.84 -1.34
CA THR A 145 11.01 2.51 -1.39
C THR A 145 10.79 2.06 -2.84
N VAL A 146 10.31 2.96 -3.71
CA VAL A 146 10.10 2.70 -5.14
C VAL A 146 11.44 2.42 -5.83
N ASN A 147 12.45 3.24 -5.60
CA ASN A 147 13.78 3.04 -6.19
C ASN A 147 14.43 1.73 -5.70
N THR A 148 14.21 1.36 -4.43
CA THR A 148 14.64 0.06 -3.92
C THR A 148 13.91 -1.09 -4.63
N ALA A 149 12.59 -1.00 -4.82
CA ALA A 149 11.82 -2.02 -5.53
C ALA A 149 12.29 -2.19 -6.99
N LEU A 150 12.55 -1.09 -7.70
CA LEU A 150 13.09 -1.10 -9.06
C LEU A 150 14.51 -1.69 -9.11
N MET A 151 15.36 -1.38 -8.13
CA MET A 151 16.68 -2.00 -8.01
C MET A 151 16.57 -3.51 -7.79
N LEU A 152 15.63 -3.98 -6.95
CA LEU A 152 15.38 -5.41 -6.76
C LEU A 152 14.93 -6.09 -8.06
N HIS A 153 14.14 -5.39 -8.88
CA HIS A 153 13.76 -5.88 -10.21
C HIS A 153 14.97 -5.97 -11.14
N ASN A 154 15.71 -4.88 -11.31
CA ASN A 154 16.76 -4.76 -12.31
C ASN A 154 17.97 -5.66 -12.01
N ASN A 155 18.32 -5.82 -10.72
CA ASN A 155 19.56 -6.50 -10.33
C ASN A 155 19.34 -7.94 -9.86
N TYR A 156 18.12 -8.27 -9.41
CA TYR A 156 17.83 -9.58 -8.81
C TYR A 156 16.66 -10.30 -9.49
N GLY A 157 16.05 -9.70 -10.54
CA GLY A 157 14.96 -10.33 -11.29
C GLY A 157 13.64 -10.45 -10.50
N PHE A 158 13.49 -9.73 -9.38
CA PHE A 158 12.24 -9.75 -8.63
C PHE A 158 11.12 -9.14 -9.46
N PRO A 159 9.93 -9.76 -9.60
CA PRO A 159 8.92 -9.36 -10.57
C PRO A 159 8.12 -8.13 -10.11
N VAL A 160 8.74 -6.96 -10.10
CA VAL A 160 8.14 -5.70 -9.59
C VAL A 160 7.45 -4.91 -10.69
N MET A 161 6.27 -4.38 -10.35
CA MET A 161 5.62 -3.24 -11.00
C MET A 161 5.42 -2.14 -9.97
N VAL A 162 5.66 -0.89 -10.35
CA VAL A 162 5.40 0.27 -9.51
C VAL A 162 4.13 0.98 -9.96
N VAL A 163 3.28 1.38 -9.00
CA VAL A 163 2.10 2.21 -9.22
C VAL A 163 2.21 3.46 -8.37
N ARG A 164 2.21 4.63 -8.99
CA ARG A 164 2.20 5.94 -8.32
C ARG A 164 0.81 6.59 -8.45
N PRO A 165 -0.13 6.31 -7.53
CA PRO A 165 -1.45 6.91 -7.60
C PRO A 165 -1.38 8.41 -7.32
N GLY A 166 -2.26 9.17 -7.97
CA GLY A 166 -2.59 10.53 -7.57
C GLY A 166 -3.51 10.55 -6.34
N ASN A 167 -4.24 11.65 -6.16
CA ASN A 167 -5.18 11.75 -5.05
C ASN A 167 -6.38 10.82 -5.27
N LEU A 168 -6.46 9.78 -4.45
CA LEU A 168 -7.57 8.83 -4.46
C LEU A 168 -8.63 9.24 -3.45
N PHE A 169 -9.89 8.99 -3.78
CA PHE A 169 -11.02 9.12 -2.85
C PHE A 169 -12.05 8.01 -3.11
N GLY A 170 -12.83 7.67 -2.09
CA GLY A 170 -13.86 6.63 -2.24
C GLY A 170 -14.32 6.01 -0.91
N PRO A 171 -15.14 4.95 -0.98
CA PRO A 171 -15.59 4.22 0.19
C PRO A 171 -14.43 3.78 1.09
N TYR A 172 -14.66 3.70 2.39
CA TYR A 172 -13.69 3.31 3.43
C TYR A 172 -12.55 4.32 3.67
N GLN A 173 -12.52 5.45 2.97
CA GLN A 173 -11.57 6.51 3.30
C GLN A 173 -11.98 7.20 4.60
N SER A 174 -10.98 7.61 5.41
CA SER A 174 -11.24 8.32 6.66
C SER A 174 -12.05 9.60 6.42
N ALA A 175 -13.06 9.84 7.25
CA ALA A 175 -13.87 11.06 7.22
C ALA A 175 -13.05 12.34 7.48
N SER A 176 -11.84 12.23 8.01
CA SER A 176 -10.92 13.36 8.20
C SER A 176 -10.21 13.82 6.91
N LYS A 177 -10.30 13.03 5.82
CA LYS A 177 -9.73 13.43 4.52
C LYS A 177 -10.67 14.38 3.80
N PHE A 178 -10.09 15.29 3.00
CA PHE A 178 -10.79 16.43 2.39
C PHE A 178 -12.13 16.08 1.70
N ILE A 179 -12.12 15.16 0.75
CA ILE A 179 -13.35 14.80 0.02
C ILE A 179 -14.41 14.14 0.92
N PRO A 180 -14.08 13.09 1.72
CA PRO A 180 -15.02 12.53 2.69
C PRO A 180 -15.52 13.55 3.71
N TYR A 181 -14.66 14.45 4.19
CA TYR A 181 -15.05 15.53 5.10
C TYR A 181 -16.13 16.41 4.49
N ILE A 182 -15.89 16.95 3.28
CA ILE A 182 -16.87 17.78 2.57
C ILE A 182 -18.21 17.04 2.39
N ILE A 183 -18.16 15.78 1.93
CA ILE A 183 -19.38 14.99 1.72
C ILE A 183 -20.15 14.83 3.05
N THR A 184 -19.46 14.60 4.16
CA THR A 184 -20.07 14.45 5.48
C THR A 184 -20.73 15.76 5.93
N GLN A 185 -20.01 16.89 5.83
CA GLN A 185 -20.55 18.21 6.21
C GLN A 185 -21.79 18.57 5.39
N LEU A 186 -21.75 18.35 4.09
CA LEU A 186 -22.90 18.63 3.19
C LEU A 186 -24.11 17.74 3.53
N LYS A 187 -23.90 16.45 3.86
CA LYS A 187 -24.99 15.56 4.29
C LYS A 187 -25.63 15.98 5.60
N GLU A 188 -24.87 16.59 6.49
CA GLU A 188 -25.31 17.06 7.79
C GLU A 188 -25.82 18.51 7.76
N ASN A 189 -25.88 19.15 6.57
CA ASN A 189 -26.21 20.56 6.36
C ASN A 189 -25.37 21.50 7.24
N LYS A 190 -24.11 21.16 7.46
CA LYS A 190 -23.15 21.99 8.22
C LYS A 190 -22.39 22.92 7.27
N GLN A 191 -22.02 24.09 7.77
CA GLN A 191 -21.17 25.01 7.04
C GLN A 191 -19.77 24.41 6.89
N LEU A 192 -19.16 24.63 5.73
CA LEU A 192 -17.76 24.27 5.49
C LEU A 192 -16.88 25.41 6.02
N ASP A 193 -16.02 25.10 7.00
CA ASP A 193 -15.02 26.02 7.52
C ASP A 193 -13.70 25.87 6.77
#